data_2fc18a3c7d17adfbbe55ed3199625a22
#
_entry.id   2fc18a3c7d17adfbbe55ed3199625a22
#
_cell.length_a   1.000
_cell.length_b   1.000
_cell.length_c   1.000
_cell.angle_alpha   90.00
_cell.angle_beta   90.00
_cell.angle_gamma   90.00
#
_symmetry.space_group_name_H-M   'P 1'
#
loop_
_entity.id
_entity.type
_entity.pdbx_description
1 polymer ?
#
loop_
_entity_poly.entity_id
_entity_poly.type
_entity_poly.pdbx_seq_one_letter_code
_entity_poly.pdbx_strand_id
1 'polypeptide(L)'
;MKIRKATLKDFEKLKQIRIEFFLLEASTDERLNRGFVKRGLPIAIGKSLRNKNEIHYLAEESGQIIGYAASEIIKNNGWVKYKEQGHLYNLYVKPAYQKIGIGTKLLEKSLEWFKKRKIQDLKILSYVWNKRAQKLYRKYGFTDYMLTLKK
;
A
#
# COMPACT_ATOMS: atom_id res chain seq x y z
N MET A 1 8.57 -16.87 -7.84
CA MET A 1 7.97 -15.58 -7.40
C MET A 1 8.87 -14.43 -7.82
N LYS A 2 8.29 -13.36 -8.40
CA LYS A 2 8.97 -12.13 -8.84
C LYS A 2 8.27 -10.91 -8.23
N ILE A 3 9.05 -9.92 -7.77
CA ILE A 3 8.49 -8.60 -7.41
C ILE A 3 8.91 -7.59 -8.46
N ARG A 4 7.95 -6.86 -9.00
CA ARG A 4 8.18 -5.88 -10.06
C ARG A 4 7.27 -4.67 -9.93
N LYS A 5 7.67 -3.57 -10.53
CA LYS A 5 6.83 -2.38 -10.67
C LYS A 5 5.64 -2.69 -11.58
N ALA A 6 4.46 -2.21 -11.21
CA ALA A 6 3.28 -2.23 -12.07
C ALA A 6 3.41 -1.17 -13.17
N THR A 7 2.79 -1.45 -14.31
CA THR A 7 2.68 -0.56 -15.46
C THR A 7 1.21 -0.38 -15.84
N LEU A 8 0.90 0.47 -16.80
CA LEU A 8 -0.48 0.61 -17.32
C LEU A 8 -1.04 -0.70 -17.88
N LYS A 9 -0.18 -1.60 -18.38
CA LYS A 9 -0.58 -2.93 -18.86
C LYS A 9 -1.10 -3.84 -17.73
N ASP A 10 -0.77 -3.52 -16.49
CA ASP A 10 -1.18 -4.29 -15.31
C ASP A 10 -2.52 -3.80 -14.71
N PHE A 11 -3.21 -2.84 -15.36
CA PHE A 11 -4.42 -2.24 -14.82
C PHE A 11 -5.45 -3.28 -14.34
N GLU A 12 -5.79 -4.25 -15.17
CA GLU A 12 -6.79 -5.27 -14.82
C GLU A 12 -6.31 -6.17 -13.67
N LYS A 13 -5.05 -6.61 -13.70
CA LYS A 13 -4.44 -7.42 -12.62
C LYS A 13 -4.41 -6.64 -11.30
N LEU A 14 -4.02 -5.37 -11.35
CA LEU A 14 -3.99 -4.50 -10.17
C LEU A 14 -5.41 -4.21 -9.66
N LYS A 15 -6.37 -3.99 -10.54
CA LYS A 15 -7.78 -3.81 -10.18
C LYS A 15 -8.32 -5.02 -9.43
N GLN A 16 -8.10 -6.23 -9.93
CA GLN A 16 -8.56 -7.46 -9.28
C GLN A 16 -8.03 -7.60 -7.85
N ILE A 17 -6.72 -7.48 -7.65
CA ILE A 17 -6.13 -7.64 -6.31
C ILE A 17 -6.53 -6.50 -5.36
N ARG A 18 -6.72 -5.29 -5.86
CA ARG A 18 -7.18 -4.16 -5.03
C ARG A 18 -8.65 -4.28 -4.64
N ILE A 19 -9.50 -4.83 -5.50
CA ILE A 19 -10.90 -5.16 -5.15
C ILE A 19 -10.90 -6.21 -4.03
N GLU A 20 -10.13 -7.29 -4.18
CA GLU A 20 -10.02 -8.35 -3.17
C GLU A 20 -9.60 -7.77 -1.81
N PHE A 21 -8.55 -6.96 -1.80
CA PHE A 21 -8.07 -6.30 -0.59
C PHE A 21 -9.11 -5.34 0.01
N PHE A 22 -9.74 -4.48 -0.81
CA PHE A 22 -10.76 -3.54 -0.34
C PHE A 22 -11.96 -4.26 0.29
N LEU A 23 -12.44 -5.35 -0.33
CA LEU A 23 -13.55 -6.13 0.21
C LEU A 23 -13.17 -6.85 1.51
N LEU A 24 -11.91 -7.27 1.65
CA LEU A 24 -11.40 -7.80 2.91
C LEU A 24 -11.40 -6.73 4.00
N GLU A 25 -10.92 -5.52 3.73
CA GLU A 25 -10.98 -4.41 4.69
C GLU A 25 -12.43 -4.05 5.03
N ALA A 26 -13.31 -4.00 4.04
CA ALA A 26 -14.74 -3.72 4.23
C ALA A 26 -15.51 -4.82 5.00
N SER A 27 -14.91 -5.98 5.21
CA SER A 27 -15.45 -7.01 6.11
C SER A 27 -15.19 -6.71 7.59
N THR A 28 -14.20 -5.86 7.88
CA THR A 28 -13.77 -5.48 9.23
C THR A 28 -14.02 -4.02 9.57
N ASP A 29 -14.23 -3.17 8.56
CA ASP A 29 -14.56 -1.76 8.71
C ASP A 29 -15.83 -1.42 7.91
N GLU A 30 -16.97 -1.38 8.62
CA GLU A 30 -18.28 -1.10 8.04
C GLU A 30 -18.43 0.30 7.42
N ARG A 31 -17.52 1.23 7.71
CA ARG A 31 -17.49 2.57 7.11
C ARG A 31 -17.11 2.55 5.64
N LEU A 32 -16.46 1.47 5.18
CA LEU A 32 -16.03 1.35 3.80
C LEU A 32 -17.21 1.08 2.87
N ASN A 33 -17.38 1.97 1.90
CA ASN A 33 -18.45 1.85 0.91
C ASN A 33 -18.09 0.77 -0.13
N ARG A 34 -18.69 -0.41 0.01
CA ARG A 34 -18.48 -1.54 -0.92
C ARG A 34 -18.83 -1.21 -2.38
N GLY A 35 -19.72 -0.26 -2.62
CA GLY A 35 -20.06 0.21 -3.97
C GLY A 35 -18.90 0.94 -4.67
N PHE A 36 -17.92 1.42 -3.91
CA PHE A 36 -16.73 2.11 -4.44
C PHE A 36 -15.92 1.24 -5.41
N VAL A 37 -15.91 -0.09 -5.22
CA VAL A 37 -15.16 -1.02 -6.10
C VAL A 37 -15.62 -1.00 -7.55
N LYS A 38 -16.90 -0.66 -7.80
CA LYS A 38 -17.47 -0.67 -9.16
C LYS A 38 -17.06 0.57 -9.98
N ARG A 39 -17.01 1.74 -9.37
CA ARG A 39 -16.76 3.01 -10.08
C ARG A 39 -15.53 3.75 -9.60
N GLY A 40 -15.41 3.97 -8.29
CA GLY A 40 -14.35 4.81 -7.72
C GLY A 40 -12.98 4.16 -7.79
N LEU A 41 -12.88 2.87 -7.43
CA LEU A 41 -11.60 2.17 -7.39
C LEU A 41 -10.90 2.06 -8.77
N PRO A 42 -11.59 1.70 -9.88
CA PRO A 42 -10.97 1.68 -11.20
C PRO A 42 -10.43 3.07 -11.62
N ILE A 43 -11.18 4.14 -11.34
CA ILE A 43 -10.75 5.51 -11.63
C ILE A 43 -9.50 5.85 -10.83
N ALA A 44 -9.49 5.55 -9.52
CA ALA A 44 -8.35 5.79 -8.64
C ALA A 44 -7.10 5.05 -9.12
N ILE A 45 -7.22 3.76 -9.51
CA ILE A 45 -6.11 2.97 -10.05
C ILE A 45 -5.57 3.59 -11.35
N GLY A 46 -6.46 3.97 -12.27
CA GLY A 46 -6.05 4.59 -13.53
C GLY A 46 -5.29 5.90 -13.33
N LYS A 47 -5.70 6.72 -12.36
CA LYS A 47 -4.98 7.96 -11.98
C LYS A 47 -3.64 7.63 -11.34
N SER A 48 -3.60 6.72 -10.37
CA SER A 48 -2.38 6.40 -9.61
C SER A 48 -1.29 5.78 -10.50
N LEU A 49 -1.64 4.92 -11.46
CA LEU A 49 -0.68 4.34 -12.40
C LEU A 49 -0.02 5.39 -13.34
N ARG A 50 -0.66 6.55 -13.53
CA ARG A 50 -0.14 7.68 -14.33
C ARG A 50 0.60 8.71 -13.47
N ASN A 51 0.45 8.64 -12.16
CA ASN A 51 1.06 9.61 -11.25
C ASN A 51 2.52 9.27 -11.02
N LYS A 52 3.43 10.17 -11.39
CA LYS A 52 4.88 10.01 -11.17
C LYS A 52 5.30 10.00 -9.70
N ASN A 53 4.43 10.49 -8.81
CA ASN A 53 4.63 10.49 -7.36
C ASN A 53 3.96 9.28 -6.67
N GLU A 54 3.50 8.32 -7.45
CA GLU A 54 2.98 7.06 -6.94
C GLU A 54 3.71 5.87 -7.57
N ILE A 55 3.78 4.77 -6.84
CA ILE A 55 4.34 3.51 -7.33
C ILE A 55 3.52 2.33 -6.79
N HIS A 56 3.36 1.34 -7.64
CA HIS A 56 2.77 0.06 -7.28
C HIS A 56 3.79 -1.05 -7.55
N TYR A 57 4.01 -1.91 -6.56
CA TYR A 57 4.78 -3.14 -6.71
C TYR A 57 3.85 -4.34 -6.66
N LEU A 58 4.06 -5.28 -7.57
CA LEU A 58 3.32 -6.53 -7.67
C LEU A 58 4.23 -7.70 -7.33
N ALA A 59 3.76 -8.60 -6.47
CA ALA A 59 4.34 -9.91 -6.29
C ALA A 59 3.60 -10.87 -7.24
N GLU A 60 4.33 -11.44 -8.18
CA GLU A 60 3.79 -12.31 -9.23
C GLU A 60 4.42 -13.71 -9.15
N GLU A 61 3.58 -14.72 -9.23
CA GLU A 61 3.99 -16.13 -9.29
C GLU A 61 3.12 -16.86 -10.30
N SER A 62 3.76 -17.60 -11.23
CA SER A 62 3.07 -18.34 -12.29
C SER A 62 2.03 -17.51 -13.05
N GLY A 63 2.34 -16.23 -13.32
CA GLY A 63 1.47 -15.29 -14.02
C GLY A 63 0.35 -14.65 -13.17
N GLN A 64 0.18 -15.09 -11.93
CA GLN A 64 -0.83 -14.56 -11.00
C GLN A 64 -0.26 -13.51 -10.06
N ILE A 65 -1.04 -12.48 -9.75
CA ILE A 65 -0.68 -11.52 -8.71
C ILE A 65 -1.12 -12.08 -7.36
N ILE A 66 -0.15 -12.27 -6.47
CA ILE A 66 -0.33 -12.86 -5.15
C ILE A 66 -0.16 -11.86 -4.01
N GLY A 67 0.29 -10.65 -4.33
CA GLY A 67 0.41 -9.55 -3.39
C GLY A 67 0.74 -8.24 -4.09
N TYR A 68 0.53 -7.12 -3.42
CA TYR A 68 0.91 -5.81 -3.92
C TYR A 68 1.23 -4.84 -2.79
N ALA A 69 2.01 -3.81 -3.13
CA ALA A 69 2.22 -2.62 -2.31
C ALA A 69 1.96 -1.37 -3.14
N ALA A 70 1.39 -0.35 -2.53
CA ALA A 70 1.15 0.94 -3.15
C ALA A 70 1.66 2.05 -2.25
N SER A 71 2.46 2.94 -2.82
CA SER A 71 3.13 4.03 -2.13
C SER A 71 3.02 5.32 -2.92
N GLU A 72 2.93 6.44 -2.21
CA GLU A 72 2.85 7.78 -2.79
C GLU A 72 3.80 8.75 -2.07
N ILE A 73 4.14 9.83 -2.74
CA ILE A 73 4.83 10.98 -2.18
C ILE A 73 3.86 12.16 -2.23
N ILE A 74 3.54 12.70 -1.06
CA ILE A 74 2.66 13.85 -0.89
C ILE A 74 3.47 15.07 -0.43
N LYS A 75 3.04 16.25 -0.86
CA LYS A 75 3.63 17.51 -0.38
C LYS A 75 3.03 17.85 0.97
N ASN A 76 3.88 18.18 1.91
CA ASN A 76 3.48 18.76 3.19
C ASN A 76 3.16 20.24 3.03
N ASN A 77 2.29 20.74 3.90
CA ASN A 77 2.06 22.16 4.09
C ASN A 77 3.24 22.80 4.85
N GLY A 78 3.39 24.10 4.77
CA GLY A 78 4.58 24.83 5.26
C GLY A 78 4.85 24.77 6.77
N TRP A 79 3.96 24.21 7.56
CA TRP A 79 4.15 24.03 9.01
C TRP A 79 4.79 22.71 9.41
N VAL A 80 5.03 21.81 8.44
CA VAL A 80 5.78 20.55 8.66
C VAL A 80 7.22 20.76 8.19
N LYS A 81 8.19 20.34 9.01
CA LYS A 81 9.63 20.49 8.73
C LYS A 81 10.03 19.88 7.36
N TYR A 82 9.48 18.73 7.01
CA TYR A 82 9.78 18.05 5.75
C TYR A 82 8.85 18.54 4.64
N LYS A 83 9.42 18.86 3.47
CA LYS A 83 8.63 19.32 2.30
C LYS A 83 7.73 18.24 1.70
N GLU A 84 8.16 16.99 1.82
CA GLU A 84 7.49 15.83 1.25
C GLU A 84 7.43 14.70 2.27
N GLN A 85 6.35 13.92 2.21
CA GLN A 85 6.13 12.73 3.02
C GLN A 85 5.89 11.53 2.10
N GLY A 86 6.58 10.43 2.36
CA GLY A 86 6.30 9.14 1.73
C GLY A 86 5.23 8.39 2.52
N HIS A 87 4.22 7.93 1.82
CA HIS A 87 3.12 7.18 2.41
C HIS A 87 2.98 5.82 1.74
N LEU A 88 3.25 4.74 2.49
CA LEU A 88 2.86 3.39 2.09
C LEU A 88 1.40 3.20 2.52
N TYR A 89 0.48 3.32 1.56
CA TYR A 89 -0.96 3.31 1.86
C TYR A 89 -1.65 1.96 1.65
N ASN A 90 -1.03 1.03 0.91
CA ASN A 90 -1.49 -0.36 0.83
C ASN A 90 -0.31 -1.33 0.87
N LEU A 91 -0.47 -2.42 1.60
CA LEU A 91 0.39 -3.59 1.59
C LEU A 91 -0.47 -4.83 1.83
N TYR A 92 -0.64 -5.64 0.80
CA TYR A 92 -1.49 -6.82 0.83
C TYR A 92 -0.80 -8.04 0.23
N VAL A 93 -1.00 -9.17 0.84
CA VAL A 93 -0.62 -10.50 0.34
C VAL A 93 -1.81 -11.42 0.52
N LYS A 94 -2.18 -12.13 -0.54
CA LYS A 94 -3.27 -13.11 -0.50
C LYS A 94 -3.07 -14.10 0.64
N PRO A 95 -4.12 -14.50 1.39
CA PRO A 95 -4.02 -15.34 2.58
C PRO A 95 -3.17 -16.61 2.36
N ALA A 96 -3.37 -17.32 1.24
CA ALA A 96 -2.63 -18.54 0.91
C ALA A 96 -1.11 -18.34 0.76
N TYR A 97 -0.65 -17.11 0.51
CA TYR A 97 0.76 -16.77 0.26
C TYR A 97 1.39 -15.95 1.38
N GLN A 98 0.71 -15.86 2.52
CA GLN A 98 1.23 -15.16 3.68
C GLN A 98 2.27 -16.00 4.44
N LYS A 99 3.03 -15.34 5.34
CA LYS A 99 4.05 -15.94 6.24
C LYS A 99 5.31 -16.49 5.54
N ILE A 100 5.47 -16.29 4.22
CA ILE A 100 6.66 -16.69 3.46
C ILE A 100 7.52 -15.50 2.97
N GLY A 101 7.38 -14.34 3.63
CA GLY A 101 8.26 -13.17 3.40
C GLY A 101 7.83 -12.23 2.27
N ILE A 102 6.72 -12.48 1.56
CA ILE A 102 6.28 -11.63 0.42
C ILE A 102 5.99 -10.20 0.86
N GLY A 103 5.26 -10.02 1.97
CA GLY A 103 4.97 -8.69 2.50
C GLY A 103 6.22 -7.90 2.88
N THR A 104 7.23 -8.59 3.42
CA THR A 104 8.55 -8.02 3.71
C THR A 104 9.22 -7.49 2.44
N LYS A 105 9.30 -8.31 1.40
CA LYS A 105 9.92 -7.93 0.12
C LYS A 105 9.18 -6.78 -0.58
N LEU A 106 7.85 -6.73 -0.48
CA LEU A 106 7.05 -5.62 -1.01
C LEU A 106 7.31 -4.32 -0.23
N LEU A 107 7.40 -4.39 1.11
CA LEU A 107 7.76 -3.26 1.96
C LEU A 107 9.15 -2.75 1.59
N GLU A 108 10.15 -3.63 1.50
CA GLU A 108 11.52 -3.29 1.13
C GLU A 108 11.58 -2.54 -0.21
N LYS A 109 10.83 -2.99 -1.22
CA LYS A 109 10.76 -2.30 -2.52
C LYS A 109 10.18 -0.89 -2.41
N SER A 110 9.17 -0.70 -1.56
CA SER A 110 8.61 0.64 -1.28
C SER A 110 9.63 1.53 -0.57
N LEU A 111 10.34 1.01 0.43
CA LEU A 111 11.38 1.74 1.16
C LEU A 111 12.57 2.10 0.25
N GLU A 112 13.02 1.18 -0.63
CA GLU A 112 14.04 1.46 -1.65
C GLU A 112 13.62 2.62 -2.55
N TRP A 113 12.35 2.67 -2.96
CA TRP A 113 11.84 3.74 -3.81
C TRP A 113 11.84 5.08 -3.08
N PHE A 114 11.37 5.16 -1.84
CA PHE A 114 11.45 6.36 -1.03
C PHE A 114 12.88 6.84 -0.84
N LYS A 115 13.80 5.91 -0.54
CA LYS A 115 15.24 6.22 -0.40
C LYS A 115 15.82 6.82 -1.69
N LYS A 116 15.53 6.24 -2.86
CA LYS A 116 15.96 6.77 -4.17
C LYS A 116 15.40 8.16 -4.45
N ARG A 117 14.21 8.46 -3.94
CA ARG A 117 13.57 9.79 -4.04
C ARG A 117 14.00 10.74 -2.92
N LYS A 118 14.93 10.31 -2.03
CA LYS A 118 15.44 11.08 -0.89
C LYS A 118 14.35 11.54 0.09
N ILE A 119 13.27 10.77 0.21
CA ILE A 119 12.19 11.04 1.16
C ILE A 119 12.62 10.58 2.54
N GLN A 120 12.60 11.50 3.52
CA GLN A 120 13.03 11.26 4.90
C GLN A 120 11.86 11.03 5.85
N ASP A 121 10.72 11.66 5.60
CA ASP A 121 9.51 11.53 6.40
C ASP A 121 8.63 10.42 5.81
N LEU A 122 8.50 9.31 6.53
CA LEU A 122 7.75 8.14 6.05
C LEU A 122 6.60 7.83 7.01
N LYS A 123 5.43 7.55 6.44
CA LYS A 123 4.21 7.21 7.16
C LYS A 123 3.58 5.92 6.64
N ILE A 124 3.07 5.12 7.56
CA ILE A 124 2.21 3.97 7.29
C ILE A 124 0.98 4.07 8.18
N LEU A 125 -0.21 3.85 7.62
CA LEU A 125 -1.43 3.68 8.40
C LEU A 125 -1.70 2.19 8.60
N SER A 126 -2.09 1.82 9.80
CA SER A 126 -2.46 0.46 10.15
C SER A 126 -3.61 0.45 11.14
N TYR A 127 -4.58 -0.41 10.92
CA TYR A 127 -5.61 -0.66 11.94
C TYR A 127 -4.99 -1.18 13.23
N VAL A 128 -5.55 -0.79 14.37
CA VAL A 128 -5.05 -1.18 15.71
C VAL A 128 -5.10 -2.70 15.95
N TRP A 129 -5.98 -3.41 15.27
CA TRP A 129 -6.09 -4.87 15.34
C TRP A 129 -5.10 -5.60 14.40
N ASN A 130 -4.49 -4.92 13.42
CA ASN A 130 -3.54 -5.55 12.50
C ASN A 130 -2.14 -5.68 13.11
N LYS A 131 -2.05 -6.43 14.22
CA LYS A 131 -0.81 -6.61 14.99
C LYS A 131 0.33 -7.19 14.17
N ARG A 132 -0.01 -8.02 13.17
CA ARG A 132 0.98 -8.63 12.29
C ARG A 132 1.69 -7.60 11.40
N ALA A 133 0.94 -6.72 10.75
CA ALA A 133 1.50 -5.65 9.95
C ALA A 133 2.32 -4.68 10.82
N GLN A 134 1.79 -4.29 11.97
CA GLN A 134 2.50 -3.44 12.93
C GLN A 134 3.84 -4.06 13.37
N LYS A 135 3.87 -5.38 13.67
CA LYS A 135 5.11 -6.09 14.00
C LYS A 135 6.13 -6.04 12.85
N LEU A 136 5.67 -6.18 11.61
CA LEU A 136 6.54 -6.02 10.44
C LEU A 136 7.09 -4.61 10.35
N TYR A 137 6.25 -3.58 10.43
CA TYR A 137 6.68 -2.19 10.29
C TYR A 137 7.68 -1.76 11.38
N ARG A 138 7.46 -2.19 12.64
CA ARG A 138 8.41 -1.90 13.73
C ARG A 138 9.80 -2.51 13.51
N LYS A 139 9.92 -3.66 12.84
CA LYS A 139 11.22 -4.21 12.44
C LYS A 139 12.01 -3.31 11.47
N TYR A 140 11.30 -2.44 10.76
CA TYR A 140 11.89 -1.47 9.82
C TYR A 140 11.99 -0.06 10.42
N GLY A 141 11.87 0.07 11.74
CA GLY A 141 12.08 1.32 12.47
C GLY A 141 10.86 2.22 12.55
N PHE A 142 9.67 1.77 12.10
CA PHE A 142 8.44 2.54 12.32
C PHE A 142 7.99 2.43 13.77
N THR A 143 7.60 3.57 14.33
CA THR A 143 7.08 3.68 15.70
C THR A 143 5.65 4.22 15.68
N ASP A 144 4.95 4.08 16.78
CA ASP A 144 3.60 4.66 16.92
C ASP A 144 3.74 6.19 16.95
N TYR A 145 2.95 6.87 16.13
CA TYR A 145 3.07 8.31 15.96
C TYR A 145 1.78 9.06 16.34
N MET A 146 0.63 8.59 15.87
CA MET A 146 -0.64 9.26 16.09
C MET A 146 -1.75 8.23 16.34
N LEU A 147 -2.63 8.52 17.28
CA LEU A 147 -3.83 7.75 17.54
C LEU A 147 -5.05 8.48 16.97
N THR A 148 -5.85 7.79 16.18
CA THR A 148 -7.15 8.29 15.73
C THR A 148 -8.25 7.58 16.51
N LEU A 149 -9.11 8.33 17.19
CA LEU A 149 -10.29 7.83 17.85
C LEU A 149 -11.52 8.13 17.00
N LYS A 150 -12.47 7.19 16.99
CA LYS A 150 -13.79 7.41 16.38
C LYS A 150 -14.88 7.14 17.37
N LYS A 151 -16.02 7.80 17.20
CA LYS A 151 -17.27 7.54 17.92
C LYS A 151 -18.12 6.58 17.14
#